data_229062713027ad445d908fc07845c442
#
_entry.id   229062713027ad445d908fc07845c442
#
_cell.length_a   1.000
_cell.length_b   1.000
_cell.length_c   1.000
_cell.angle_alpha   90.00
_cell.angle_beta   90.00
_cell.angle_gamma   90.00
#
_symmetry.space_group_name_H-M   'P 1'
#
loop_
_entity.id
_entity.type
_entity.pdbx_description
1 polymer ?
#
loop_
_entity_poly.entity_id
_entity_poly.type
_entity_poly.pdbx_seq_one_letter_code
_entity_poly.pdbx_strand_id
1 'polypeptide(L)'
;MASIRLEMDLRAEPAKAWDAVRDVGAIHTRLAPGFVIDTKLEGDARIVTFANGITAKELIVDLDEAARRLVWSVVGGRMTHHNGSIQIFSEGDGCRLVWIADILPNDLKAPIQAMMQQGMAAMKKKLEAA
;
A
#
# COMPACT_ATOMS: atom_id res chain seq x y z
N MET A 1 12.32 -14.32 8.61
CA MET A 1 11.23 -13.45 8.09
C MET A 1 11.61 -12.95 6.70
N ALA A 2 10.69 -12.96 5.76
CA ALA A 2 10.96 -12.41 4.44
C ALA A 2 10.62 -10.92 4.41
N SER A 3 11.49 -10.13 3.81
CA SER A 3 11.28 -8.69 3.64
C SER A 3 11.25 -8.36 2.15
N ILE A 4 10.25 -7.58 1.76
CA ILE A 4 10.07 -7.12 0.39
C ILE A 4 10.12 -5.60 0.41
N ARG A 5 10.97 -5.02 -0.43
CA ARG A 5 11.07 -3.56 -0.57
C ARG A 5 10.95 -3.20 -2.04
N LEU A 6 9.94 -2.42 -2.37
CA LEU A 6 9.74 -1.89 -3.72
C LEU A 6 9.74 -0.37 -3.63
N GLU A 7 10.36 0.27 -4.61
CA GLU A 7 10.36 1.74 -4.69
C GLU A 7 10.18 2.18 -6.12
N MET A 8 9.63 3.38 -6.27
CA MET A 8 9.43 3.99 -7.59
C MET A 8 9.46 5.51 -7.48
N ASP A 9 9.98 6.14 -8.53
CA ASP A 9 9.88 7.58 -8.69
C ASP A 9 8.55 7.92 -9.33
N LEU A 10 7.91 8.98 -8.84
CA LEU A 10 6.61 9.45 -9.31
C LEU A 10 6.68 10.89 -9.77
N ARG A 11 6.05 11.18 -10.91
CA ARG A 11 5.82 12.54 -11.39
C ARG A 11 4.52 13.05 -10.75
N ALA A 12 4.57 13.26 -9.46
CA ALA A 12 3.47 13.78 -8.65
C ALA A 12 4.06 14.54 -7.47
N GLU A 13 3.37 15.57 -7.02
CA GLU A 13 3.80 16.29 -5.83
C GLU A 13 3.71 15.39 -4.61
N PRO A 14 4.69 15.44 -3.69
CA PRO A 14 4.68 14.60 -2.48
C PRO A 14 3.39 14.73 -1.67
N ALA A 15 2.87 15.95 -1.49
CA ALA A 15 1.65 16.18 -0.73
C ALA A 15 0.43 15.53 -1.40
N LYS A 16 0.37 15.55 -2.73
CA LYS A 16 -0.72 14.93 -3.50
C LYS A 16 -0.67 13.41 -3.38
N ALA A 17 0.52 12.83 -3.53
CA ALA A 17 0.70 11.38 -3.39
C ALA A 17 0.37 10.93 -1.96
N TRP A 18 0.86 11.66 -0.96
CA TRP A 18 0.56 11.36 0.43
C TRP A 18 -0.92 11.48 0.75
N ASP A 19 -1.61 12.48 0.20
CA ASP A 19 -3.04 12.66 0.43
C ASP A 19 -3.85 11.44 -0.02
N ALA A 20 -3.43 10.79 -1.10
CA ALA A 20 -4.06 9.54 -1.56
C ALA A 20 -3.72 8.35 -0.63
N VAL A 21 -2.47 8.23 -0.19
CA VAL A 21 -2.03 7.14 0.69
C VAL A 21 -2.71 7.24 2.06
N ARG A 22 -2.78 8.43 2.63
CA ARG A 22 -3.35 8.64 3.97
C ARG A 22 -4.86 8.43 4.04
N ASP A 23 -5.54 8.46 2.91
CA ASP A 23 -6.99 8.22 2.84
C ASP A 23 -7.25 6.71 2.85
N VAL A 24 -7.17 6.13 4.02
CA VAL A 24 -7.10 4.68 4.22
C VAL A 24 -8.36 3.92 3.77
N GLY A 25 -9.49 4.60 3.65
CA GLY A 25 -10.74 4.00 3.16
C GLY A 25 -10.98 4.17 1.67
N ALA A 26 -10.04 4.74 0.94
CA ALA A 26 -10.23 5.11 -0.47
C ALA A 26 -9.14 4.55 -1.39
N ILE A 27 -8.58 3.36 -1.08
CA ILE A 27 -7.55 2.74 -1.93
C ILE A 27 -8.09 2.51 -3.33
N HIS A 28 -9.32 2.03 -3.44
CA HIS A 28 -9.94 1.64 -4.71
C HIS A 28 -10.28 2.80 -5.63
N THR A 29 -10.30 4.02 -5.11
CA THR A 29 -10.64 5.21 -5.89
C THR A 29 -9.50 6.21 -6.02
N ARG A 30 -8.66 6.34 -5.00
CA ARG A 30 -7.63 7.38 -4.95
C ARG A 30 -6.21 6.89 -5.11
N LEU A 31 -5.94 5.61 -4.81
CA LEU A 31 -4.57 5.12 -4.77
C LEU A 31 -4.30 4.05 -5.83
N ALA A 32 -5.05 2.97 -5.84
CA ALA A 32 -4.76 1.82 -6.70
C ALA A 32 -6.02 1.23 -7.34
N PRO A 33 -6.80 2.05 -8.10
CA PRO A 33 -8.00 1.54 -8.76
C PRO A 33 -7.64 0.43 -9.76
N GLY A 34 -8.48 -0.61 -9.82
CA GLY A 34 -8.25 -1.77 -10.66
C GLY A 34 -7.45 -2.88 -9.98
N PHE A 35 -6.50 -2.55 -9.13
CA PHE A 35 -5.81 -3.50 -8.26
C PHE A 35 -6.65 -3.80 -7.02
N VAL A 36 -7.18 -2.76 -6.40
CA VAL A 36 -8.15 -2.83 -5.30
C VAL A 36 -9.50 -2.37 -5.84
N ILE A 37 -10.55 -3.16 -5.63
CA ILE A 37 -11.89 -2.86 -6.15
C ILE A 37 -12.85 -2.37 -5.10
N ASP A 38 -12.55 -2.56 -3.80
CA ASP A 38 -13.36 -2.05 -2.72
C ASP A 38 -12.51 -1.89 -1.45
N THR A 39 -12.87 -0.90 -0.64
CA THR A 39 -12.26 -0.66 0.66
C THR A 39 -13.36 -0.24 1.63
N LYS A 40 -13.45 -0.90 2.78
CA LYS A 40 -14.42 -0.57 3.82
C LYS A 40 -13.71 -0.34 5.14
N LEU A 41 -14.07 0.73 5.83
CA LEU A 41 -13.53 1.00 7.15
C LEU A 41 -14.31 0.21 8.22
N GLU A 42 -13.59 -0.33 9.18
CA GLU A 42 -14.14 -1.10 10.30
C GLU A 42 -13.31 -0.78 11.55
N GLY A 43 -13.72 0.24 12.31
CA GLY A 43 -12.94 0.70 13.46
C GLY A 43 -11.54 1.15 13.04
N ASP A 44 -10.51 0.59 13.66
CA ASP A 44 -9.10 0.88 13.35
C ASP A 44 -8.57 0.04 12.19
N ALA A 45 -9.45 -0.64 11.48
CA ALA A 45 -9.09 -1.52 10.38
C ALA A 45 -9.77 -1.08 9.09
N ARG A 46 -9.26 -1.62 7.98
CA ARG A 46 -9.93 -1.54 6.68
C ARG A 46 -10.02 -2.95 6.09
N ILE A 47 -11.13 -3.21 5.41
CA ILE A 47 -11.30 -4.45 4.65
C ILE A 47 -11.05 -4.14 3.19
N VAL A 48 -10.03 -4.74 2.64
CA VAL A 48 -9.57 -4.48 1.27
C VAL A 48 -9.96 -5.67 0.40
N THR A 49 -10.66 -5.42 -0.70
CA THR A 49 -11.01 -6.43 -1.69
C THR A 49 -10.17 -6.18 -2.94
N PHE A 50 -9.36 -7.17 -3.32
CA PHE A 50 -8.51 -7.11 -4.50
C PHE A 50 -9.24 -7.60 -5.74
N ALA A 51 -8.76 -7.22 -6.92
CA ALA A 51 -9.36 -7.60 -8.20
C ALA A 51 -9.41 -9.12 -8.40
N ASN A 52 -8.49 -9.88 -7.79
CA ASN A 52 -8.50 -11.34 -7.84
C ASN A 52 -9.52 -12.01 -6.90
N GLY A 53 -10.33 -11.20 -6.19
CA GLY A 53 -11.37 -11.70 -5.28
C GLY A 53 -10.90 -11.95 -3.84
N ILE A 54 -9.61 -11.85 -3.57
CA ILE A 54 -9.08 -11.99 -2.21
C ILE A 54 -9.48 -10.76 -1.40
N THR A 55 -9.89 -10.98 -0.15
CA THR A 55 -10.10 -9.90 0.82
C THR A 55 -9.05 -9.99 1.93
N ALA A 56 -8.62 -8.84 2.44
CA ALA A 56 -7.69 -8.75 3.55
C ALA A 56 -8.20 -7.75 4.57
N LYS A 57 -8.09 -8.11 5.85
CA LYS A 57 -8.32 -7.16 6.94
C LYS A 57 -6.97 -6.57 7.33
N GLU A 58 -6.88 -5.25 7.24
CA GLU A 58 -5.66 -4.51 7.51
C GLU A 58 -5.87 -3.58 8.69
N LEU A 59 -5.17 -3.86 9.80
CA LEU A 59 -5.15 -2.95 10.95
C LEU A 59 -4.27 -1.75 10.61
N ILE A 60 -4.75 -0.55 10.85
CA ILE A 60 -3.92 0.65 10.69
C ILE A 60 -3.08 0.79 11.96
N VAL A 61 -1.77 0.59 11.82
CA VAL A 61 -0.84 0.59 12.93
C VAL A 61 -0.37 2.00 13.26
N ASP A 62 -0.02 2.78 12.22
CA ASP A 62 0.48 4.13 12.40
C ASP A 62 0.21 4.96 11.14
N LEU A 63 -0.14 6.22 11.35
CA LEU A 63 -0.28 7.20 10.28
C LEU A 63 0.49 8.44 10.72
N ASP A 64 1.68 8.63 10.14
CA ASP A 64 2.60 9.71 10.48
C ASP A 64 2.57 10.77 9.37
N GLU A 65 1.88 11.87 9.64
CA GLU A 65 1.71 12.95 8.66
C GLU A 65 3.04 13.66 8.38
N ALA A 66 3.88 13.84 9.39
CA ALA A 66 5.15 14.54 9.22
C ALA A 66 6.13 13.74 8.37
N ALA A 67 6.20 12.43 8.60
CA ALA A 67 7.06 11.52 7.84
C ALA A 67 6.42 11.07 6.52
N ARG A 68 5.13 11.35 6.32
CA ARG A 68 4.34 10.82 5.19
C ARG A 68 4.47 9.31 5.09
N ARG A 69 4.19 8.64 6.21
CA ARG A 69 4.34 7.19 6.32
C ARG A 69 3.07 6.56 6.91
N LEU A 70 2.57 5.55 6.22
CA LEU A 70 1.44 4.73 6.67
C LEU A 70 1.93 3.33 6.94
N VAL A 71 1.57 2.76 8.11
CA VAL A 71 1.90 1.39 8.49
C VAL A 71 0.62 0.64 8.76
N TRP A 72 0.53 -0.59 8.25
CA TRP A 72 -0.60 -1.47 8.50
C TRP A 72 -0.14 -2.91 8.71
N SER A 73 -1.01 -3.74 9.27
CA SER A 73 -0.76 -5.16 9.45
C SER A 73 -1.96 -5.96 8.96
N VAL A 74 -1.72 -6.93 8.11
CA VAL A 74 -2.76 -7.87 7.68
C VAL A 74 -2.97 -8.91 8.77
N VAL A 75 -4.23 -9.14 9.15
CA VAL A 75 -4.59 -10.13 10.16
C VAL A 75 -5.40 -11.25 9.53
N GLY A 76 -5.13 -12.48 9.95
CA GLY A 76 -5.77 -13.67 9.38
C GLY A 76 -5.18 -14.09 8.05
N GLY A 77 -5.85 -15.03 7.38
CA GLY A 77 -5.40 -15.55 6.10
C GLY A 77 -4.20 -16.50 6.24
N ARG A 78 -3.39 -16.58 5.16
CA ARG A 78 -2.27 -17.51 5.06
C ARG A 78 -0.99 -17.02 5.73
N MET A 79 -0.89 -15.71 5.97
CA MET A 79 0.30 -15.13 6.60
C MET A 79 0.18 -15.22 8.12
N THR A 80 1.25 -15.69 8.77
CA THR A 80 1.33 -15.73 10.23
C THR A 80 1.92 -14.44 10.80
N HIS A 81 2.55 -13.64 9.95
CA HIS A 81 2.99 -12.29 10.27
C HIS A 81 2.93 -11.44 9.00
N HIS A 82 2.47 -10.22 9.15
CA HIS A 82 2.54 -9.21 8.10
C HIS A 82 2.62 -7.83 8.73
N ASN A 83 3.58 -7.06 8.27
CA ASN A 83 3.67 -5.64 8.57
C ASN A 83 4.04 -4.92 7.27
N GLY A 84 3.21 -3.98 6.86
CA GLY A 84 3.43 -3.22 5.63
C GLY A 84 3.57 -1.74 5.91
N SER A 85 4.33 -1.04 5.07
CA SER A 85 4.41 0.42 5.13
C SER A 85 4.56 1.01 3.73
N ILE A 86 3.96 2.18 3.55
CA ILE A 86 4.20 3.04 2.39
C ILE A 86 4.66 4.39 2.93
N GLN A 87 5.74 4.90 2.37
CA GLN A 87 6.27 6.22 2.72
C GLN A 87 6.55 7.03 1.46
N ILE A 88 6.25 8.31 1.51
CA ILE A 88 6.46 9.26 0.42
C ILE A 88 7.61 10.19 0.78
N PHE A 89 8.61 10.25 -0.09
CA PHE A 89 9.76 11.13 0.03
C PHE A 89 9.75 12.17 -1.07
N SER A 90 10.08 13.40 -0.75
CA SER A 90 10.31 14.44 -1.76
C SER A 90 11.58 14.10 -2.55
N GLU A 91 11.51 14.22 -3.87
CA GLU A 91 12.67 13.96 -4.74
C GLU A 91 12.55 14.77 -6.02
N GLY A 92 13.47 15.71 -6.22
CA GLY A 92 13.44 16.60 -7.38
C GLY A 92 12.10 17.32 -7.50
N ASP A 93 11.50 17.27 -8.69
CA ASP A 93 10.21 17.88 -8.97
C ASP A 93 9.04 16.94 -8.65
N GLY A 94 9.33 15.74 -8.17
CA GLY A 94 8.32 14.74 -7.87
C GLY A 94 8.53 14.14 -6.49
N CYS A 95 8.25 12.85 -6.38
CA CYS A 95 8.42 12.11 -5.14
C CYS A 95 8.89 10.68 -5.41
N ARG A 96 9.30 10.02 -4.33
CA ARG A 96 9.60 8.59 -4.34
C ARG A 96 8.65 7.90 -3.38
N LEU A 97 8.03 6.83 -3.85
CA LEU A 97 7.18 5.96 -3.02
C LEU A 97 7.96 4.70 -2.69
N VAL A 98 8.03 4.37 -1.39
CA VAL A 98 8.68 3.15 -0.89
C VAL A 98 7.65 2.31 -0.17
N TRP A 99 7.47 1.07 -0.64
CA TRP A 99 6.56 0.09 -0.05
C TRP A 99 7.37 -1.07 0.49
N ILE A 100 7.28 -1.32 1.81
CA ILE A 100 7.99 -2.40 2.49
C ILE A 100 6.96 -3.34 3.11
N ALA A 101 7.20 -4.64 3.00
CA ALA A 101 6.41 -5.65 3.69
C ALA A 101 7.34 -6.68 4.31
N ASP A 102 7.13 -6.96 5.59
CA ASP A 102 7.82 -8.01 6.33
C ASP A 102 6.81 -9.11 6.63
N ILE A 103 7.06 -10.33 6.17
CA ILE A 103 6.07 -11.40 6.16
C ILE A 103 6.62 -12.73 6.67
N LEU A 104 5.72 -13.56 7.17
CA LEU A 104 5.91 -14.98 7.46
C LEU A 104 4.66 -15.72 6.99
N PRO A 105 4.77 -16.96 6.51
CA PRO A 105 6.00 -17.72 6.26
C PRO A 105 6.77 -17.22 5.03
N ASN A 106 8.06 -17.52 4.98
CA ASN A 106 8.96 -17.03 3.94
C ASN A 106 8.58 -17.49 2.52
N ASP A 107 7.94 -18.63 2.39
CA ASP A 107 7.55 -19.18 1.08
C ASP A 107 6.42 -18.37 0.41
N LEU A 108 5.79 -17.44 1.11
CA LEU A 108 4.83 -16.51 0.51
C LEU A 108 5.48 -15.29 -0.14
N LYS A 109 6.81 -15.15 -0.04
CA LYS A 109 7.50 -13.96 -0.57
C LYS A 109 7.23 -13.74 -2.05
N ALA A 110 7.40 -14.76 -2.88
CA ALA A 110 7.25 -14.62 -4.34
C ALA A 110 5.82 -14.19 -4.74
N PRO A 111 4.73 -14.85 -4.29
CA PRO A 111 3.40 -14.40 -4.64
C PRO A 111 3.04 -13.02 -4.07
N ILE A 112 3.49 -12.69 -2.87
CA ILE A 112 3.22 -11.37 -2.28
C ILE A 112 3.99 -10.28 -3.04
N GLN A 113 5.25 -10.53 -3.41
CA GLN A 113 6.02 -9.57 -4.21
C GLN A 113 5.37 -9.33 -5.57
N ALA A 114 4.85 -10.37 -6.22
CA ALA A 114 4.15 -10.23 -7.49
C ALA A 114 2.88 -9.36 -7.34
N MET A 115 2.12 -9.54 -6.27
CA MET A 115 0.97 -8.69 -5.97
C MET A 115 1.39 -7.24 -5.72
N MET A 116 2.45 -7.03 -4.95
CA MET A 116 2.95 -5.68 -4.67
C MET A 116 3.39 -4.97 -5.95
N GLN A 117 4.02 -5.69 -6.89
CA GLN A 117 4.41 -5.11 -8.18
C GLN A 117 3.20 -4.66 -8.99
N GLN A 118 2.11 -5.42 -8.98
CA GLN A 118 0.86 -5.02 -9.61
C GLN A 118 0.27 -3.78 -8.94
N GLY A 119 0.31 -3.74 -7.61
CA GLY A 119 -0.14 -2.59 -6.84
C GLY A 119 0.66 -1.33 -7.14
N MET A 120 1.98 -1.46 -7.26
CA MET A 120 2.86 -0.35 -7.62
C MET A 120 2.52 0.23 -8.99
N ALA A 121 2.27 -0.64 -9.98
CA ALA A 121 1.89 -0.19 -11.31
C ALA A 121 0.55 0.57 -11.30
N ALA A 122 -0.43 0.08 -10.55
CA ALA A 122 -1.73 0.73 -10.41
C ALA A 122 -1.61 2.10 -9.72
N MET A 123 -0.80 2.18 -8.65
CA MET A 123 -0.54 3.43 -7.94
C MET A 123 0.13 4.46 -8.84
N LYS A 124 1.14 4.04 -9.60
CA LYS A 124 1.87 4.93 -10.50
C LYS A 124 0.91 5.53 -11.54
N LYS A 125 0.10 4.69 -12.16
CA LYS A 125 -0.88 5.13 -13.14
C LYS A 125 -1.85 6.15 -12.56
N LYS A 126 -2.36 5.89 -11.35
CA LYS A 126 -3.32 6.79 -10.70
C LYS A 126 -2.68 8.09 -10.25
N LEU A 127 -1.54 8.00 -9.57
CA LEU A 127 -0.90 9.17 -8.95
C LEU A 127 -0.27 10.12 -9.98
N GLU A 128 0.15 9.60 -11.14
CA GLU A 128 0.69 10.42 -12.23
C GLU A 128 -0.39 10.93 -13.19
N ALA A 129 -1.62 10.53 -13.04
CA ALA A 129 -2.72 11.01 -13.87
C ALA A 129 -2.97 12.52 -13.62
N ALA A 130 -3.18 13.27 -14.69
CA ALA A 130 -3.44 14.69 -14.61
C ALA A 130 -4.83 15.00 -14.05
#